data_844f1dc4d3f19ccd798f0801576dd6e3
#
_entry.id   844f1dc4d3f19ccd798f0801576dd6e3
#
_cell.length_a   1.000
_cell.length_b   1.000
_cell.length_c   1.000
_cell.angle_alpha   90.00
_cell.angle_beta   90.00
_cell.angle_gamma   90.00
#
_symmetry.space_group_name_H-M   'P 1'
#
loop_
_entity.id
_entity.type
_entity.pdbx_description
1 polymer ?
#
loop_
_entity_poly.entity_id
_entity_poly.type
_entity_poly.pdbx_seq_one_letter_code
_entity_poly.pdbx_strand_id
1 'polypeptide(L)'
;LVLPFITKDMHVLDFGAGQKDYATRLKKDGYLIDAIEFFHRKDGADVIDEKEIRQDCADVCRTLSEYGLYDVVVCDSVLNSVNSLDDERNVLLSLSALCKPRGMIFWSGIPLLFAQKASERKETHDYRSKALFLDADNFTANFRFGEWYFQHYHSTADVCRLTEELIGSDFRIYEKGIEVDRSRELRGSSFQVSVMNERRAEHDVYAEALRYEFTLPLPNNRRWDLDKEILPVFEKL
;
A
#
# COMPACT_ATOMS: atom_id res chain seq x y z
N LEU A 1 -6.61 13.06 2.92
CA LEU A 1 -7.89 12.45 2.53
C LEU A 1 -8.51 11.65 3.68
N VAL A 2 -7.75 10.81 4.39
CA VAL A 2 -8.24 9.81 5.36
C VAL A 2 -8.91 10.44 6.59
N LEU A 3 -8.32 11.49 7.18
CA LEU A 3 -8.80 12.09 8.44
C LEU A 3 -10.30 12.39 8.53
N PRO A 4 -10.97 12.89 7.49
CA PRO A 4 -12.42 13.11 7.54
C PRO A 4 -13.27 11.84 7.67
N PHE A 5 -12.69 10.67 7.43
CA PHE A 5 -13.39 9.37 7.40
C PHE A 5 -13.11 8.51 8.63
N ILE A 6 -12.20 8.92 9.52
CA ILE A 6 -11.84 8.16 10.71
C ILE A 6 -12.30 8.88 11.99
N THR A 7 -12.75 8.10 12.96
CA THR A 7 -13.04 8.53 14.31
C THR A 7 -12.11 7.85 15.31
N LYS A 8 -12.08 8.33 16.56
CA LYS A 8 -11.12 7.81 17.54
C LYS A 8 -11.45 6.41 18.08
N ASP A 9 -12.65 5.94 17.82
CA ASP A 9 -13.15 4.62 18.18
C ASP A 9 -12.97 3.58 17.06
N MET A 10 -12.57 4.01 15.87
CA MET A 10 -12.26 3.11 14.75
C MET A 10 -10.84 2.55 14.87
N HIS A 11 -10.69 1.26 14.58
CA HIS A 11 -9.39 0.62 14.40
C HIS A 11 -8.89 0.85 12.98
N VAL A 12 -7.74 1.49 12.87
CA VAL A 12 -7.10 1.86 11.59
C VAL A 12 -5.79 1.09 11.42
N LEU A 13 -5.52 0.60 10.23
CA LEU A 13 -4.23 0.03 9.85
C LEU A 13 -3.56 0.91 8.79
N ASP A 14 -2.32 1.30 9.02
CA ASP A 14 -1.43 1.90 8.04
C ASP A 14 -0.49 0.81 7.49
N PHE A 15 -0.79 0.32 6.29
CA PHE A 15 -0.08 -0.80 5.64
C PHE A 15 0.95 -0.27 4.65
N GLY A 16 2.23 -0.61 4.86
CA GLY A 16 3.34 -0.01 4.13
C GLY A 16 3.63 1.42 4.62
N ALA A 17 3.67 1.58 5.94
CA ALA A 17 3.67 2.89 6.62
C ALA A 17 4.99 3.68 6.53
N GLY A 18 6.00 3.17 5.82
CA GLY A 18 7.30 3.81 5.68
C GLY A 18 7.95 4.11 7.03
N GLN A 19 8.19 5.39 7.34
CA GLN A 19 8.76 5.82 8.61
C GLN A 19 7.71 5.96 9.73
N LYS A 20 6.46 5.62 9.48
CA LYS A 20 5.33 5.64 10.44
C LYS A 20 5.03 7.01 11.06
N ASP A 21 5.45 8.10 10.43
CA ASP A 21 5.28 9.44 10.96
C ASP A 21 3.80 9.79 11.18
N TYR A 22 2.94 9.43 10.22
CA TYR A 22 1.51 9.67 10.32
C TYR A 22 0.85 8.82 11.40
N ALA A 23 1.13 7.53 11.44
CA ALA A 23 0.60 6.62 12.45
C ALA A 23 1.02 7.05 13.86
N THR A 24 2.30 7.42 14.05
CA THR A 24 2.83 7.92 15.32
C THR A 24 2.12 9.19 15.77
N ARG A 25 1.88 10.14 14.85
CA ARG A 25 1.17 11.37 15.16
C ARG A 25 -0.28 11.11 15.53
N LEU A 26 -0.99 10.31 14.74
CA LEU A 26 -2.39 9.98 15.01
C LEU A 26 -2.56 9.23 16.34
N LYS A 27 -1.65 8.32 16.66
CA LYS A 27 -1.62 7.63 17.97
C LYS A 27 -1.50 8.61 19.13
N LYS A 28 -0.63 9.65 19.01
CA LYS A 28 -0.52 10.74 19.99
C LYS A 28 -1.80 11.58 20.09
N ASP A 29 -2.52 11.75 18.99
CA ASP A 29 -3.80 12.47 18.96
C ASP A 29 -4.99 11.61 19.46
N GLY A 30 -4.73 10.36 19.88
CA GLY A 30 -5.70 9.46 20.50
C GLY A 30 -6.50 8.59 19.53
N TYR A 31 -6.02 8.39 18.30
CA TYR A 31 -6.61 7.43 17.37
C TYR A 31 -6.08 6.00 17.65
N LEU A 32 -6.94 5.01 17.41
CA LEU A 32 -6.57 3.58 17.47
C LEU A 32 -6.00 3.17 16.12
N ILE A 33 -4.67 3.29 15.98
CA ILE A 33 -3.99 3.01 14.72
C ILE A 33 -2.80 2.08 14.94
N ASP A 34 -2.72 1.03 14.16
CA ASP A 34 -1.54 0.21 13.99
C ASP A 34 -0.85 0.52 12.67
N ALA A 35 0.43 0.23 12.59
CA ALA A 35 1.22 0.45 11.38
C ALA A 35 2.12 -0.76 11.15
N ILE A 36 2.29 -1.17 9.89
CA ILE A 36 3.25 -2.20 9.52
C ILE A 36 4.04 -1.75 8.29
N GLU A 37 5.38 -1.89 8.37
CA GLU A 37 6.30 -1.63 7.26
C GLU A 37 7.36 -2.72 7.23
N PHE A 38 7.32 -3.58 6.22
CA PHE A 38 8.20 -4.76 6.13
C PHE A 38 9.68 -4.42 5.86
N PHE A 39 9.96 -3.20 5.44
CA PHE A 39 11.30 -2.71 5.14
C PHE A 39 11.68 -1.49 5.98
N HIS A 40 11.04 -1.32 7.13
CA HIS A 40 11.38 -0.25 8.07
C HIS A 40 12.86 -0.28 8.44
N ARG A 41 13.52 0.86 8.36
CA ARG A 41 14.95 0.98 8.62
C ARG A 41 15.20 1.70 9.93
N LYS A 42 16.26 1.29 10.63
CA LYS A 42 16.75 2.02 11.82
C LYS A 42 17.11 3.44 11.43
N ASP A 43 16.79 4.37 12.29
CA ASP A 43 17.13 5.78 12.10
C ASP A 43 18.63 5.97 11.77
N GLY A 44 18.89 6.65 10.65
CA GLY A 44 20.24 6.96 10.20
C GLY A 44 21.07 5.76 9.73
N ALA A 45 20.49 4.58 9.60
CA ALA A 45 21.17 3.37 9.14
C ALA A 45 20.48 2.73 7.94
N ASP A 46 21.27 2.14 7.06
CA ASP A 46 20.78 1.37 5.90
C ASP A 46 20.51 -0.10 6.27
N VAL A 47 19.92 -0.30 7.46
CA VAL A 47 19.68 -1.61 8.07
C VAL A 47 18.22 -1.74 8.46
N ILE A 48 17.59 -2.85 8.07
CA ILE A 48 16.21 -3.18 8.43
C ILE A 48 16.09 -3.39 9.94
N ASP A 49 15.09 -2.77 10.58
CA ASP A 49 14.80 -2.98 12.00
C ASP A 49 13.84 -4.17 12.19
N GLU A 50 14.40 -5.38 12.11
CA GLU A 50 13.63 -6.61 12.26
C GLU A 50 12.87 -6.70 13.59
N LYS A 51 13.42 -6.11 14.66
CA LYS A 51 12.77 -6.13 15.97
C LYS A 51 11.50 -5.29 15.99
N GLU A 52 11.58 -4.11 15.42
CA GLU A 52 10.42 -3.22 15.34
C GLU A 52 9.33 -3.79 14.43
N ILE A 53 9.71 -4.33 13.27
CA ILE A 53 8.77 -4.96 12.33
C ILE A 53 8.04 -6.16 12.96
N ARG A 54 8.72 -7.00 13.73
CA ARG A 54 8.08 -8.08 14.48
C ARG A 54 7.13 -7.55 15.56
N GLN A 55 7.48 -6.45 16.21
CA GLN A 55 6.58 -5.81 17.16
C GLN A 55 5.33 -5.26 16.49
N ASP A 56 5.47 -4.65 15.31
CA ASP A 56 4.33 -4.18 14.51
C ASP A 56 3.41 -5.33 14.12
N CYS A 57 3.98 -6.45 13.66
CA CYS A 57 3.21 -7.65 13.33
C CYS A 57 2.45 -8.18 14.55
N ALA A 58 3.10 -8.23 15.70
CA ALA A 58 2.47 -8.66 16.96
C ALA A 58 1.34 -7.70 17.39
N ASP A 59 1.51 -6.39 17.19
CA ASP A 59 0.47 -5.40 17.47
C ASP A 59 -0.74 -5.57 16.54
N VAL A 60 -0.52 -5.77 15.24
CA VAL A 60 -1.58 -6.09 14.27
C VAL A 60 -2.29 -7.39 14.66
N CYS A 61 -1.55 -8.46 14.97
CA CYS A 61 -2.14 -9.73 15.40
C CYS A 61 -2.98 -9.59 16.67
N ARG A 62 -2.53 -8.77 17.63
CA ARG A 62 -3.28 -8.48 18.85
C ARG A 62 -4.60 -7.77 18.54
N THR A 63 -4.56 -6.71 17.72
CA THR A 63 -5.77 -5.97 17.33
C THR A 63 -6.76 -6.88 16.62
N LEU A 64 -6.30 -7.70 15.66
CA LEU A 64 -7.14 -8.68 14.97
C LEU A 64 -7.76 -9.69 15.93
N SER A 65 -7.01 -10.17 16.94
CA SER A 65 -7.49 -11.15 17.92
C SER A 65 -8.52 -10.57 18.89
N GLU A 66 -8.36 -9.31 19.30
CA GLU A 66 -9.18 -8.67 20.32
C GLU A 66 -10.41 -7.96 19.73
N TYR A 67 -10.29 -7.36 18.55
CA TYR A 67 -11.30 -6.48 17.95
C TYR A 67 -11.78 -6.91 16.57
N GLY A 68 -11.14 -7.94 15.99
CA GLY A 68 -11.43 -8.39 14.61
C GLY A 68 -10.75 -7.52 13.55
N LEU A 69 -11.26 -7.58 12.34
CA LEU A 69 -10.73 -6.83 11.20
C LEU A 69 -10.81 -5.31 11.42
N TYR A 70 -9.95 -4.56 10.73
CA TYR A 70 -9.88 -3.10 10.82
C TYR A 70 -11.08 -2.40 10.17
N ASP A 71 -11.52 -1.28 10.76
CA ASP A 71 -12.57 -0.43 10.17
C ASP A 71 -12.06 0.31 8.95
N VAL A 72 -10.79 0.70 8.98
CA VAL A 72 -10.12 1.43 7.91
C VAL A 72 -8.72 0.85 7.68
N VAL A 73 -8.35 0.63 6.42
CA VAL A 73 -6.99 0.27 6.01
C VAL A 73 -6.47 1.33 5.04
N VAL A 74 -5.27 1.82 5.31
CA VAL A 74 -4.57 2.82 4.49
C VAL A 74 -3.32 2.19 3.89
N CYS A 75 -3.06 2.47 2.61
CA CYS A 75 -1.88 2.01 1.89
C CYS A 75 -1.39 3.13 0.96
N ASP A 76 -0.51 3.97 1.46
CA ASP A 76 -0.08 5.18 0.75
C ASP A 76 1.21 4.95 -0.03
N SER A 77 1.12 5.04 -1.37
CA SER A 77 2.26 4.98 -2.29
C SER A 77 3.04 3.65 -2.33
N VAL A 78 2.48 2.56 -1.84
CA VAL A 78 3.12 1.23 -1.85
C VAL A 78 3.12 0.62 -3.24
N LEU A 79 1.97 0.69 -3.96
CA LEU A 79 1.80 0.03 -5.25
C LEU A 79 2.75 0.52 -6.35
N ASN A 80 3.32 1.70 -6.21
CA ASN A 80 4.37 2.15 -7.12
C ASN A 80 5.72 1.48 -6.87
N SER A 81 5.90 0.80 -5.74
CA SER A 81 7.19 0.19 -5.34
C SER A 81 7.22 -1.32 -5.53
N VAL A 82 6.12 -1.91 -6.00
CA VAL A 82 6.06 -3.33 -6.35
C VAL A 82 6.80 -3.62 -7.65
N ASN A 83 7.27 -4.84 -7.83
CA ASN A 83 8.09 -5.25 -8.97
C ASN A 83 7.39 -6.23 -9.94
N SER A 84 6.15 -6.61 -9.65
CA SER A 84 5.32 -7.47 -10.50
C SER A 84 3.83 -7.19 -10.32
N LEU A 85 3.01 -7.62 -11.29
CA LEU A 85 1.55 -7.55 -11.20
C LEU A 85 1.01 -8.49 -10.10
N ASP A 86 1.71 -9.59 -9.82
CA ASP A 86 1.35 -10.51 -8.75
C ASP A 86 1.56 -9.85 -7.37
N ASP A 87 2.66 -9.12 -7.18
CA ASP A 87 2.90 -8.35 -5.96
C ASP A 87 1.82 -7.29 -5.75
N GLU A 88 1.47 -6.55 -6.81
CA GLU A 88 0.40 -5.56 -6.77
C GLU A 88 -0.93 -6.16 -6.35
N ARG A 89 -1.28 -7.30 -6.95
CA ARG A 89 -2.49 -8.05 -6.61
C ARG A 89 -2.48 -8.50 -5.14
N ASN A 90 -1.36 -9.04 -4.66
CA ASN A 90 -1.24 -9.52 -3.28
C ASN A 90 -1.34 -8.39 -2.27
N VAL A 91 -0.75 -7.22 -2.53
CA VAL A 91 -0.94 -6.04 -1.68
C VAL A 91 -2.44 -5.71 -1.57
N LEU A 92 -3.15 -5.50 -2.69
CA LEU A 92 -4.56 -5.10 -2.67
C LEU A 92 -5.47 -6.16 -2.02
N LEU A 93 -5.21 -7.44 -2.25
CA LEU A 93 -5.92 -8.53 -1.57
C LEU A 93 -5.63 -8.54 -0.06
N SER A 94 -4.41 -8.26 0.37
CA SER A 94 -4.04 -8.16 1.78
C SER A 94 -4.75 -6.99 2.48
N LEU A 95 -4.88 -5.83 1.80
CA LEU A 95 -5.69 -4.72 2.34
C LEU A 95 -7.13 -5.15 2.54
N SER A 96 -7.72 -5.83 1.53
CA SER A 96 -9.10 -6.33 1.60
C SER A 96 -9.27 -7.41 2.67
N ALA A 97 -8.27 -8.30 2.84
CA ALA A 97 -8.26 -9.34 3.87
C ALA A 97 -8.33 -8.76 5.29
N LEU A 98 -7.55 -7.70 5.55
CA LEU A 98 -7.41 -7.08 6.87
C LEU A 98 -8.52 -6.08 7.19
N CYS A 99 -9.29 -5.62 6.20
CA CYS A 99 -10.37 -4.68 6.34
C CYS A 99 -11.72 -5.38 6.52
N LYS A 100 -12.57 -4.87 7.42
CA LYS A 100 -13.95 -5.36 7.62
C LYS A 100 -14.75 -5.34 6.31
N PRO A 101 -15.70 -6.26 6.13
CA PRO A 101 -16.74 -6.09 5.12
C PRO A 101 -17.41 -4.73 5.33
N ARG A 102 -17.54 -3.93 4.27
CA ARG A 102 -18.03 -2.54 4.27
C ARG A 102 -17.13 -1.54 5.02
N GLY A 103 -15.96 -1.94 5.50
CA GLY A 103 -14.92 -1.02 5.95
C GLY A 103 -14.33 -0.23 4.78
N MET A 104 -13.54 0.78 5.09
CA MET A 104 -12.96 1.66 4.07
C MET A 104 -11.50 1.33 3.81
N ILE A 105 -11.12 1.24 2.57
CA ILE A 105 -9.73 1.12 2.14
C ILE A 105 -9.35 2.40 1.39
N PHE A 106 -8.19 2.94 1.76
CA PHE A 106 -7.56 4.08 1.07
C PHE A 106 -6.22 3.61 0.52
N TRP A 107 -6.04 3.76 -0.78
CA TRP A 107 -4.76 3.50 -1.41
C TRP A 107 -4.39 4.61 -2.38
N SER A 108 -3.12 4.75 -2.65
CA SER A 108 -2.63 5.83 -3.51
C SER A 108 -1.49 5.38 -4.40
N GLY A 109 -1.22 6.19 -5.40
CA GLY A 109 -0.11 5.96 -6.32
C GLY A 109 0.21 7.17 -7.19
N ILE A 110 1.15 6.95 -8.11
CA ILE A 110 1.57 7.93 -9.09
C ILE A 110 0.99 7.56 -10.46
N PRO A 111 0.32 8.50 -11.15
CA PRO A 111 -0.26 8.23 -12.46
C PRO A 111 0.78 7.96 -13.54
N LEU A 112 0.44 7.06 -14.47
CA LEU A 112 1.26 6.73 -15.64
C LEU A 112 1.65 7.97 -16.46
N LEU A 113 0.73 8.90 -16.68
CA LEU A 113 0.99 10.13 -17.43
C LEU A 113 2.08 11.00 -16.79
N PHE A 114 2.24 10.94 -15.46
CA PHE A 114 3.34 11.63 -14.78
C PHE A 114 4.70 11.02 -15.16
N ALA A 115 4.79 9.70 -15.20
CA ALA A 115 6.00 8.99 -15.59
C ALA A 115 6.34 9.21 -17.09
N GLN A 116 5.33 9.17 -17.96
CA GLN A 116 5.51 9.46 -19.38
C GLN A 116 6.11 10.85 -19.61
N LYS A 117 5.55 11.88 -18.98
CA LYS A 117 6.10 13.24 -19.05
C LYS A 117 7.51 13.34 -18.47
N ALA A 118 7.85 12.54 -17.46
CA ALA A 118 9.20 12.49 -16.91
C ALA A 118 10.18 11.81 -17.90
N SER A 119 9.75 10.80 -18.64
CA SER A 119 10.58 10.10 -19.63
C SER A 119 10.91 10.97 -20.87
N GLU A 120 10.02 11.90 -21.22
CA GLU A 120 10.18 12.82 -22.37
C GLU A 120 11.19 13.96 -22.10
N ARG A 121 11.61 14.15 -20.85
CA ARG A 121 12.56 15.23 -20.51
C ARG A 121 13.94 14.98 -21.12
N LYS A 122 14.43 15.96 -21.89
CA LYS A 122 15.71 15.88 -22.61
C LYS A 122 16.92 16.08 -21.68
N GLU A 123 16.76 16.79 -20.58
CA GLU A 123 17.84 17.11 -19.63
C GLU A 123 17.61 16.39 -18.31
N THR A 124 18.61 15.64 -17.87
CA THR A 124 18.69 15.06 -16.52
C THR A 124 19.68 15.88 -15.72
N HIS A 125 19.17 16.70 -14.80
CA HIS A 125 19.99 17.12 -13.65
C HIS A 125 19.96 16.01 -12.61
N ASP A 126 20.99 15.88 -11.80
CA ASP A 126 21.16 14.81 -10.79
C ASP A 126 19.98 14.65 -9.82
N TYR A 127 19.14 15.67 -9.69
CA TYR A 127 17.96 15.68 -8.84
C TYR A 127 16.62 15.44 -9.61
N ARG A 128 16.65 15.27 -10.91
CA ARG A 128 15.45 15.02 -11.72
C ARG A 128 15.30 13.55 -12.05
N SER A 129 14.09 13.05 -11.83
CA SER A 129 13.75 11.67 -12.17
C SER A 129 13.78 11.48 -13.69
N LYS A 130 14.44 10.43 -14.14
CA LYS A 130 14.33 9.90 -15.49
C LYS A 130 13.68 8.55 -15.41
N ALA A 131 12.51 8.39 -16.03
CA ALA A 131 11.81 7.12 -16.13
C ALA A 131 12.19 6.43 -17.45
N LEU A 132 12.57 5.16 -17.37
CA LEU A 132 12.78 4.26 -18.50
C LEU A 132 11.76 3.15 -18.41
N PHE A 133 10.82 3.08 -19.36
CA PHE A 133 9.86 1.99 -19.44
C PHE A 133 10.55 0.70 -19.83
N LEU A 134 10.29 -0.37 -19.11
CA LEU A 134 10.93 -1.67 -19.25
C LEU A 134 10.05 -2.65 -20.04
N ASP A 135 8.73 -2.47 -19.97
CA ASP A 135 7.75 -3.38 -20.55
C ASP A 135 6.44 -2.65 -20.93
N ALA A 136 5.47 -3.44 -21.39
CA ALA A 136 4.15 -2.95 -21.75
C ALA A 136 3.23 -2.72 -20.54
N ASP A 137 3.58 -3.26 -19.38
CA ASP A 137 2.78 -3.19 -18.14
C ASP A 137 3.14 -1.96 -17.29
N ASN A 138 3.90 -1.01 -17.85
CA ASN A 138 4.29 0.26 -17.23
C ASN A 138 5.24 0.13 -16.02
N PHE A 139 5.99 -0.97 -15.94
CA PHE A 139 7.14 -1.05 -15.05
C PHE A 139 8.29 -0.20 -15.58
N THR A 140 8.97 0.50 -14.70
CA THR A 140 10.03 1.43 -15.06
C THR A 140 11.25 1.26 -14.18
N ALA A 141 12.41 1.60 -14.74
CA ALA A 141 13.60 1.93 -13.96
C ALA A 141 13.70 3.46 -13.88
N ASN A 142 13.72 4.00 -12.68
CA ASN A 142 13.83 5.42 -12.42
C ASN A 142 15.18 5.76 -11.83
N PHE A 143 15.85 6.75 -12.41
CA PHE A 143 17.08 7.31 -11.86
C PHE A 143 16.76 8.59 -11.11
N ARG A 144 17.10 8.64 -9.80
CA ARG A 144 16.89 9.81 -8.96
C ARG A 144 17.93 9.85 -7.85
N PHE A 145 18.53 11.00 -7.60
CA PHE A 145 19.56 11.21 -6.58
C PHE A 145 20.76 10.25 -6.68
N GLY A 146 21.17 9.88 -7.90
CA GLY A 146 22.29 8.98 -8.13
C GLY A 146 21.98 7.49 -8.04
N GLU A 147 20.73 7.10 -7.82
CA GLU A 147 20.31 5.71 -7.63
C GLU A 147 19.20 5.31 -8.60
N TRP A 148 19.09 4.01 -8.85
CA TRP A 148 18.04 3.41 -9.64
C TRP A 148 16.98 2.77 -8.76
N TYR A 149 15.70 3.03 -9.11
CA TYR A 149 14.53 2.47 -8.44
C TYR A 149 13.62 1.83 -9.48
N PHE A 150 13.08 0.66 -9.17
CA PHE A 150 11.97 0.09 -9.91
C PHE A 150 10.68 0.74 -9.43
N GLN A 151 9.82 1.11 -10.37
CA GLN A 151 8.49 1.64 -10.06
C GLN A 151 7.49 1.17 -11.10
N HIS A 152 6.26 0.97 -10.63
CA HIS A 152 5.08 0.71 -11.46
C HIS A 152 4.16 1.93 -11.44
N TYR A 153 3.58 2.25 -12.59
CA TYR A 153 2.70 3.40 -12.75
C TYR A 153 1.38 2.99 -13.36
N HIS A 154 0.29 3.61 -12.88
CA HIS A 154 -1.06 3.23 -13.19
C HIS A 154 -1.75 4.23 -14.11
N SER A 155 -2.39 3.75 -15.16
CA SER A 155 -3.40 4.49 -15.88
C SER A 155 -4.69 4.59 -15.05
N THR A 156 -5.61 5.48 -15.43
CA THR A 156 -6.95 5.53 -14.79
C THR A 156 -7.69 4.20 -14.95
N ALA A 157 -7.54 3.55 -16.11
CA ALA A 157 -8.15 2.25 -16.37
C ALA A 157 -7.61 1.17 -15.44
N ASP A 158 -6.28 1.14 -15.16
CA ASP A 158 -5.69 0.19 -14.21
C ASP A 158 -6.21 0.45 -12.80
N VAL A 159 -6.26 1.70 -12.35
CA VAL A 159 -6.81 2.09 -11.04
C VAL A 159 -8.25 1.60 -10.89
N CYS A 160 -9.10 1.82 -11.89
CA CYS A 160 -10.49 1.36 -11.87
C CYS A 160 -10.55 -0.15 -11.84
N ARG A 161 -9.88 -0.84 -12.75
CA ARG A 161 -9.88 -2.30 -12.87
C ARG A 161 -9.42 -2.98 -11.57
N LEU A 162 -8.26 -2.59 -11.07
CA LEU A 162 -7.69 -3.16 -9.84
C LEU A 162 -8.62 -2.96 -8.64
N THR A 163 -9.19 -1.77 -8.50
CA THR A 163 -10.10 -1.46 -7.39
C THR A 163 -11.38 -2.30 -7.49
N GLU A 164 -12.01 -2.33 -8.68
CA GLU A 164 -13.26 -3.06 -8.89
C GLU A 164 -13.09 -4.58 -8.76
N GLU A 165 -12.02 -5.14 -9.32
CA GLU A 165 -11.79 -6.59 -9.30
C GLU A 165 -11.39 -7.12 -7.92
N LEU A 166 -10.59 -6.37 -7.16
CA LEU A 166 -9.93 -6.89 -5.96
C LEU A 166 -10.55 -6.41 -4.64
N ILE A 167 -11.21 -5.24 -4.64
CA ILE A 167 -11.71 -4.62 -3.41
C ILE A 167 -13.23 -4.38 -3.47
N GLY A 168 -13.70 -3.54 -4.40
CA GLY A 168 -15.11 -3.21 -4.49
C GLY A 168 -15.43 -2.18 -5.57
N SER A 169 -16.69 -2.07 -5.94
CA SER A 169 -17.18 -1.20 -7.00
C SER A 169 -17.60 0.19 -6.53
N ASP A 170 -17.87 0.35 -5.22
CA ASP A 170 -18.17 1.65 -4.63
C ASP A 170 -16.86 2.35 -4.22
N PHE A 171 -16.27 3.08 -5.16
CA PHE A 171 -15.02 3.80 -4.93
C PHE A 171 -15.03 5.18 -5.58
N ARG A 172 -14.12 6.04 -5.10
CA ARG A 172 -13.85 7.37 -5.64
C ARG A 172 -12.37 7.57 -5.82
N ILE A 173 -12.01 8.33 -6.85
CA ILE A 173 -10.62 8.70 -7.14
C ILE A 173 -10.45 10.20 -6.91
N TYR A 174 -9.32 10.57 -6.35
CA TYR A 174 -9.00 11.97 -6.03
C TYR A 174 -7.62 12.35 -6.59
N GLU A 175 -7.52 13.58 -7.10
CA GLU A 175 -6.25 14.25 -7.36
C GLU A 175 -6.22 15.53 -6.51
N LYS A 176 -5.17 15.73 -5.72
CA LYS A 176 -5.02 16.90 -4.82
C LYS A 176 -6.24 17.14 -3.91
N GLY A 177 -6.85 16.05 -3.43
CA GLY A 177 -8.02 16.10 -2.57
C GLY A 177 -9.35 16.42 -3.26
N ILE A 178 -9.36 16.56 -4.60
CA ILE A 178 -10.55 16.81 -5.40
C ILE A 178 -10.96 15.51 -6.09
N GLU A 179 -12.22 15.11 -5.95
CA GLU A 179 -12.78 13.95 -6.64
C GLU A 179 -12.73 14.17 -8.16
N VAL A 180 -12.27 13.16 -8.88
CA VAL A 180 -12.18 13.20 -10.36
C VAL A 180 -13.04 12.10 -10.98
N ASP A 181 -13.53 12.37 -12.17
CA ASP A 181 -14.30 11.39 -12.93
C ASP A 181 -13.43 10.20 -13.35
N ARG A 182 -13.94 8.97 -13.19
CA ARG A 182 -13.23 7.72 -13.52
C ARG A 182 -12.92 7.55 -15.00
N SER A 183 -13.58 8.28 -15.88
CA SER A 183 -13.29 8.31 -17.32
C SER A 183 -12.17 9.28 -17.69
N ARG A 184 -11.76 10.14 -16.75
CA ARG A 184 -10.75 11.15 -16.97
C ARG A 184 -9.36 10.58 -16.72
N GLU A 185 -8.41 10.88 -17.61
CA GLU A 185 -6.99 10.58 -17.41
C GLU A 185 -6.43 11.27 -16.16
N LEU A 186 -5.78 10.52 -15.28
CA LEU A 186 -5.08 11.04 -14.10
C LEU A 186 -3.83 11.80 -14.53
N ARG A 187 -3.69 13.05 -14.09
CA ARG A 187 -2.66 14.00 -14.56
C ARG A 187 -1.81 14.61 -13.45
N GLY A 188 -2.20 14.40 -12.20
CA GLY A 188 -1.48 14.91 -11.03
C GLY A 188 -0.16 14.24 -10.79
N SER A 189 0.54 14.67 -9.75
CA SER A 189 1.74 14.00 -9.25
C SER A 189 1.43 12.74 -8.42
N SER A 190 0.19 12.61 -7.97
CA SER A 190 -0.34 11.46 -7.26
C SER A 190 -1.86 11.41 -7.42
N PHE A 191 -2.43 10.22 -7.25
CA PHE A 191 -3.84 9.98 -7.08
C PHE A 191 -4.09 9.26 -5.75
N GLN A 192 -5.32 9.32 -5.28
CA GLN A 192 -5.79 8.62 -4.09
C GLN A 192 -7.14 7.97 -4.40
N VAL A 193 -7.36 6.77 -3.88
CA VAL A 193 -8.62 6.03 -4.00
C VAL A 193 -9.20 5.84 -2.61
N SER A 194 -10.50 6.06 -2.46
CA SER A 194 -11.28 5.56 -1.34
C SER A 194 -12.26 4.54 -1.85
N VAL A 195 -12.31 3.36 -1.23
CA VAL A 195 -13.18 2.26 -1.66
C VAL A 195 -13.80 1.55 -0.47
N MET A 196 -15.07 1.21 -0.57
CA MET A 196 -15.74 0.34 0.39
C MET A 196 -15.37 -1.12 0.11
N ASN A 197 -14.89 -1.84 1.14
CA ASN A 197 -14.45 -3.23 1.00
C ASN A 197 -15.64 -4.17 0.81
N GLU A 198 -15.78 -4.76 -0.37
CA GLU A 198 -16.81 -5.76 -0.70
C GLU A 198 -16.35 -7.20 -0.48
N ARG A 199 -15.06 -7.40 -0.18
CA ARG A 199 -14.44 -8.74 -0.01
C ARG A 199 -14.71 -9.63 -1.23
N ARG A 200 -14.10 -9.27 -2.35
CA ARG A 200 -14.33 -9.88 -3.67
C ARG A 200 -13.71 -11.27 -3.86
N ALA A 201 -12.85 -11.71 -2.95
CA ALA A 201 -12.17 -13.00 -3.04
C ALA A 201 -12.64 -13.97 -1.95
N GLU A 202 -12.39 -15.25 -2.15
CA GLU A 202 -12.61 -16.28 -1.15
C GLU A 202 -11.55 -16.21 -0.05
N HIS A 203 -11.87 -16.80 1.11
CA HIS A 203 -11.04 -16.71 2.31
C HIS A 203 -9.62 -17.26 2.10
N ASP A 204 -9.47 -18.36 1.37
CA ASP A 204 -8.19 -18.98 1.04
C ASP A 204 -7.32 -18.08 0.15
N VAL A 205 -7.92 -17.34 -0.79
CA VAL A 205 -7.21 -16.35 -1.63
C VAL A 205 -6.66 -15.21 -0.78
N TYR A 206 -7.41 -14.76 0.22
CA TYR A 206 -6.92 -13.75 1.18
C TYR A 206 -5.79 -14.31 2.06
N ALA A 207 -5.92 -15.54 2.53
CA ALA A 207 -4.87 -16.18 3.31
C ALA A 207 -3.57 -16.34 2.51
N GLU A 208 -3.65 -16.70 1.22
CA GLU A 208 -2.48 -16.76 0.34
C GLU A 208 -1.84 -15.38 0.12
N ALA A 209 -2.64 -14.33 -0.08
CA ALA A 209 -2.12 -12.96 -0.21
C ALA A 209 -1.40 -12.50 1.07
N LEU A 210 -1.98 -12.75 2.24
CA LEU A 210 -1.33 -12.47 3.52
C LEU A 210 -0.05 -13.30 3.70
N ARG A 211 -0.07 -14.58 3.34
CA ARG A 211 1.15 -15.40 3.37
C ARG A 211 2.24 -14.81 2.50
N TYR A 212 1.90 -14.36 1.30
CA TYR A 212 2.85 -13.73 0.38
C TYR A 212 3.48 -12.47 1.00
N GLU A 213 2.66 -11.51 1.44
CA GLU A 213 3.13 -10.24 2.02
C GLU A 213 3.95 -10.43 3.31
N PHE A 214 3.52 -11.37 4.17
CA PHE A 214 4.19 -11.63 5.45
C PHE A 214 5.40 -12.58 5.34
N THR A 215 5.73 -13.02 4.11
CA THR A 215 6.96 -13.78 3.79
C THR A 215 7.83 -13.11 2.74
N LEU A 216 7.72 -11.78 2.56
CA LEU A 216 8.52 -11.02 1.60
C LEU A 216 10.03 -11.28 1.77
N PRO A 217 10.78 -11.24 0.67
CA PRO A 217 12.22 -11.49 0.71
C PRO A 217 12.95 -10.38 1.45
N LEU A 218 13.93 -10.79 2.25
CA LEU A 218 14.87 -9.93 2.93
C LEU A 218 16.25 -9.96 2.24
N PRO A 219 17.14 -9.02 2.52
CA PRO A 219 18.53 -9.13 2.11
C PRO A 219 19.15 -10.48 2.49
N ASN A 220 20.14 -10.96 1.72
CA ASN A 220 20.83 -12.24 1.90
C ASN A 220 19.95 -13.48 1.70
N ASN A 221 18.96 -13.42 0.81
CA ASN A 221 18.05 -14.52 0.47
C ASN A 221 17.25 -15.09 1.66
N ARG A 222 17.15 -14.36 2.75
CA ARG A 222 16.20 -14.68 3.82
C ARG A 222 14.80 -14.23 3.41
N ARG A 223 13.81 -14.75 4.12
CA ARG A 223 12.41 -14.30 4.03
C ARG A 223 11.89 -14.03 5.43
N TRP A 224 10.88 -13.17 5.52
CA TRP A 224 10.08 -13.07 6.71
C TRP A 224 9.38 -14.42 6.98
N ASP A 225 9.10 -14.71 8.24
CA ASP A 225 8.30 -15.82 8.72
C ASP A 225 7.10 -15.33 9.55
N LEU A 226 6.67 -14.09 9.27
CA LEU A 226 5.58 -13.41 9.97
C LEU A 226 4.20 -13.99 9.61
N ASP A 227 4.11 -14.73 8.50
CA ASP A 227 2.91 -15.50 8.14
C ASP A 227 2.51 -16.50 9.25
N LYS A 228 3.48 -17.04 9.98
CA LYS A 228 3.24 -17.94 11.12
C LYS A 228 2.55 -17.25 12.30
N GLU A 229 2.60 -15.93 12.36
CA GLU A 229 1.94 -15.12 13.38
C GLU A 229 0.56 -14.65 12.90
N ILE A 230 0.46 -14.11 11.68
CA ILE A 230 -0.77 -13.50 11.17
C ILE A 230 -1.82 -14.53 10.74
N LEU A 231 -1.43 -15.61 10.03
CA LEU A 231 -2.40 -16.56 9.49
C LEU A 231 -3.22 -17.28 10.56
N PRO A 232 -2.63 -17.80 11.67
CA PRO A 232 -3.44 -18.43 12.72
C PRO A 232 -4.45 -17.51 13.39
N VAL A 233 -4.23 -16.19 13.32
CA VAL A 233 -5.19 -15.19 13.80
C VAL A 233 -6.24 -14.96 12.73
N PHE A 234 -5.84 -14.72 11.49
CA PHE A 234 -6.73 -14.46 10.37
C PHE A 234 -7.72 -15.61 10.09
N GLU A 235 -7.27 -16.87 10.19
CA GLU A 235 -8.09 -18.06 9.98
C GLU A 235 -9.22 -18.24 11.01
N LYS A 236 -9.24 -17.46 12.09
CA LYS A 236 -10.29 -17.48 13.11
C LYS A 236 -11.33 -16.38 12.95
N LEU A 237 -11.10 -15.47 12.01
CA LEU A 237 -11.97 -14.32 11.72
C LEU A 237 -12.94 -14.62 10.59
#